data_af82f0e1a5d5c6925665e52ad6c238c0
#
_entry.id   af82f0e1a5d5c6925665e52ad6c238c0
#
_cell.length_a   1.000
_cell.length_b   1.000
_cell.length_c   1.000
_cell.angle_alpha   90.00
_cell.angle_beta   90.00
_cell.angle_gamma   90.00
#
_symmetry.space_group_name_H-M   'P 1'
#
loop_
_entity.id
_entity.type
_entity.pdbx_description
1 polymer ?
#
loop_
_entity_poly.entity_id
_entity_poly.type
_entity_poly.pdbx_seq_one_letter_code
_entity_poly.pdbx_strand_id
1 'polypeptide(L)'
;MWGGRFADGPNAIMREINASIPFDKALWRQDIAASKAHVAMLGAAGIIAAADAATISAGLDAVADEYAANGVPEDWDLEDIHMTTESRLAELIGPVAGRLHTARSRNDQVATDFRLWVREACAQMDTGLAALQQALVIRAGEHADSIMPGFTHLQTAQPVTLGHHLMAYYEMFRRDRSRLADAAKRMNECPLGSAALAGTGFPIDREMTARALGFDGPTANSLDAVSDRDFALDFLYSCSSAALHLSRLAEELILWASQPFGFIRLPDSLSTGSSIMPQKKNPDAAELVRGHSGRVIGSLTSLMITMKGLPLAYSKDMQDDKPPVFEAASLMGLSIAAMTGMIAGATFNTARMRAAAELGYATATDLADWLVRVQGIPFREAHHITGSAVKLAESRGIALDALPLADLKAIDARIDESIYAALSVDASVAARSSYGGTAPGQVRLQVARARKALGMEE
;
A
#
# COMPACT_ATOMS: atom_id res chain seq x y z
N MET A 1 10.17 35.99 -15.92
CA MET A 1 11.59 35.58 -16.01
C MET A 1 12.06 35.23 -17.43
N TRP A 2 11.27 35.46 -18.43
CA TRP A 2 11.65 35.29 -19.83
C TRP A 2 12.25 36.61 -20.32
N GLY A 3 13.54 36.77 -20.20
CA GLY A 3 14.22 38.02 -20.55
C GLY A 3 15.48 37.82 -21.39
N GLY A 4 15.94 38.88 -22.05
CA GLY A 4 17.22 39.00 -22.68
C GLY A 4 17.37 38.41 -24.10
N ARG A 5 16.88 37.20 -24.38
CA ARG A 5 17.01 36.56 -25.71
C ARG A 5 15.67 36.46 -26.47
N PHE A 6 14.55 36.51 -25.77
CA PHE A 6 13.23 36.39 -26.39
C PHE A 6 12.62 37.76 -26.66
N ALA A 7 12.09 37.96 -27.87
CA ALA A 7 11.43 39.22 -28.27
C ALA A 7 10.02 39.34 -27.74
N ASP A 8 9.33 38.17 -27.60
CA ASP A 8 7.93 38.09 -27.13
C ASP A 8 7.81 37.14 -25.94
N GLY A 9 6.83 37.38 -25.05
CA GLY A 9 6.46 36.49 -23.98
C GLY A 9 5.68 35.26 -24.49
N PRO A 10 5.50 34.19 -23.65
CA PRO A 10 4.75 33.01 -24.02
C PRO A 10 3.29 33.34 -24.34
N ASN A 11 2.72 32.73 -25.38
CA ASN A 11 1.31 32.87 -25.68
C ASN A 11 0.44 32.09 -24.67
N ALA A 12 -0.89 32.25 -24.73
CA ALA A 12 -1.82 31.62 -23.79
C ALA A 12 -1.71 30.11 -23.74
N ILE A 13 -1.57 29.43 -24.90
CA ILE A 13 -1.45 27.97 -24.99
C ILE A 13 -0.14 27.50 -24.33
N MET A 14 0.96 28.25 -24.55
CA MET A 14 2.25 27.92 -23.96
C MET A 14 2.21 28.08 -22.43
N ARG A 15 1.51 29.09 -21.91
CA ARG A 15 1.31 29.24 -20.46
C ARG A 15 0.53 28.09 -19.87
N GLU A 16 -0.56 27.71 -20.51
CA GLU A 16 -1.44 26.63 -20.05
C GLU A 16 -0.72 25.27 -20.02
N ILE A 17 -0.04 24.88 -21.13
CA ILE A 17 0.66 23.60 -21.21
C ILE A 17 1.90 23.53 -20.30
N ASN A 18 2.52 24.67 -20.02
CA ASN A 18 3.75 24.75 -19.25
C ASN A 18 3.51 24.84 -17.73
N ALA A 19 2.34 25.29 -17.30
CA ALA A 19 2.02 25.47 -15.90
C ALA A 19 1.85 24.14 -15.15
N SER A 20 2.66 23.93 -14.11
CA SER A 20 2.59 22.76 -13.22
C SER A 20 2.00 23.08 -11.85
N ILE A 21 1.78 24.37 -11.54
CA ILE A 21 1.23 24.81 -10.25
C ILE A 21 -0.06 24.09 -9.84
N PRO A 22 -1.00 23.69 -10.75
CA PRO A 22 -2.21 22.99 -10.35
C PRO A 22 -1.96 21.69 -9.56
N PHE A 23 -0.84 21.03 -9.78
CA PHE A 23 -0.49 19.79 -9.09
C PHE A 23 0.77 19.90 -8.25
N ASP A 24 1.82 20.62 -8.69
CA ASP A 24 3.09 20.66 -7.97
C ASP A 24 3.05 21.54 -6.70
N LYS A 25 2.02 22.36 -6.52
CA LYS A 25 1.75 23.02 -5.23
C LYS A 25 1.73 22.03 -4.04
N ALA A 26 1.54 20.75 -4.27
CA ALA A 26 1.66 19.70 -3.25
C ALA A 26 3.08 19.61 -2.65
N LEU A 27 4.09 20.13 -3.34
CA LEU A 27 5.50 20.14 -2.93
C LEU A 27 5.90 21.33 -2.03
N TRP A 28 5.01 22.25 -1.71
CA TRP A 28 5.37 23.52 -1.08
C TRP A 28 6.17 23.36 0.23
N ARG A 29 5.85 22.32 1.03
CA ARG A 29 6.57 22.07 2.30
C ARG A 29 8.00 21.63 2.04
N GLN A 30 8.19 20.77 1.05
CA GLN A 30 9.49 20.23 0.67
C GLN A 30 10.35 21.32 0.04
N ASP A 31 9.76 22.15 -0.84
CA ASP A 31 10.45 23.30 -1.46
C ASP A 31 10.96 24.30 -0.41
N ILE A 32 10.13 24.68 0.56
CA ILE A 32 10.54 25.57 1.64
C ILE A 32 11.63 24.91 2.52
N ALA A 33 11.48 23.65 2.88
CA ALA A 33 12.47 22.93 3.68
C ALA A 33 13.82 22.83 2.95
N ALA A 34 13.83 22.45 1.68
CA ALA A 34 15.04 22.37 0.85
C ALA A 34 15.67 23.75 0.64
N SER A 35 14.86 24.80 0.39
CA SER A 35 15.32 26.18 0.26
C SER A 35 15.96 26.69 1.55
N LYS A 36 15.42 26.37 2.73
CA LYS A 36 16.01 26.72 4.03
C LYS A 36 17.34 26.02 4.26
N ALA A 37 17.44 24.73 3.94
CA ALA A 37 18.68 23.98 4.03
C ALA A 37 19.75 24.55 3.09
N HIS A 38 19.36 24.91 1.86
CA HIS A 38 20.23 25.52 0.87
C HIS A 38 20.76 26.87 1.33
N VAL A 39 19.89 27.79 1.76
CA VAL A 39 20.31 29.13 2.18
C VAL A 39 21.19 29.10 3.45
N ALA A 40 20.92 28.19 4.39
CA ALA A 40 21.78 27.97 5.55
C ALA A 40 23.19 27.55 5.14
N MET A 41 23.31 26.64 4.17
CA MET A 41 24.59 26.22 3.62
C MET A 41 25.29 27.38 2.88
N LEU A 42 24.60 28.17 2.07
CA LEU A 42 25.18 29.32 1.39
C LEU A 42 25.78 30.33 2.36
N GLY A 43 25.08 30.59 3.46
CA GLY A 43 25.60 31.46 4.54
C GLY A 43 26.80 30.88 5.27
N ALA A 44 26.75 29.58 5.61
CA ALA A 44 27.86 28.91 6.30
C ALA A 44 29.12 28.79 5.42
N ALA A 45 28.95 28.57 4.12
CA ALA A 45 30.04 28.55 3.16
C ALA A 45 30.60 29.95 2.78
N GLY A 46 29.99 31.02 3.29
CA GLY A 46 30.37 32.40 2.99
C GLY A 46 30.08 32.84 1.55
N ILE A 47 29.20 32.14 0.85
CA ILE A 47 28.76 32.47 -0.52
C ILE A 47 27.83 33.68 -0.52
N ILE A 48 26.99 33.79 0.51
CA ILE A 48 26.18 34.97 0.81
C ILE A 48 26.45 35.43 2.25
N ALA A 49 26.12 36.69 2.53
CA ALA A 49 26.27 37.22 3.89
C ALA A 49 25.34 36.45 4.88
N ALA A 50 25.82 36.19 6.08
CA ALA A 50 25.02 35.50 7.12
C ALA A 50 23.71 36.25 7.45
N ALA A 51 23.71 37.58 7.41
CA ALA A 51 22.51 38.40 7.60
C ALA A 51 21.46 38.19 6.50
N ASP A 52 21.91 38.04 5.24
CA ASP A 52 21.01 37.74 4.12
C ASP A 52 20.43 36.33 4.26
N ALA A 53 21.27 35.36 4.63
CA ALA A 53 20.79 34.00 4.88
C ALA A 53 19.72 33.94 5.97
N ALA A 54 19.91 34.67 7.06
CA ALA A 54 18.93 34.77 8.15
C ALA A 54 17.62 35.44 7.67
N THR A 55 17.73 36.54 6.89
CA THR A 55 16.55 37.26 6.34
C THR A 55 15.76 36.37 5.39
N ILE A 56 16.42 35.62 4.49
CA ILE A 56 15.76 34.69 3.55
C ILE A 56 15.09 33.54 4.33
N SER A 57 15.76 32.96 5.32
CA SER A 57 15.20 31.89 6.13
C SER A 57 13.94 32.34 6.87
N ALA A 58 13.94 33.51 7.50
CA ALA A 58 12.75 34.07 8.17
C ALA A 58 11.63 34.40 7.18
N GLY A 59 11.97 34.90 5.97
CA GLY A 59 11.00 35.12 4.91
C GLY A 59 10.33 33.82 4.43
N LEU A 60 11.11 32.73 4.31
CA LEU A 60 10.57 31.42 3.96
C LEU A 60 9.64 30.84 5.06
N ASP A 61 9.92 31.11 6.34
CA ASP A 61 9.00 30.74 7.44
C ASP A 61 7.67 31.51 7.32
N ALA A 62 7.72 32.81 6.99
CA ALA A 62 6.51 33.61 6.79
C ALA A 62 5.68 33.10 5.59
N VAL A 63 6.33 32.71 4.48
CA VAL A 63 5.65 32.09 3.34
C VAL A 63 5.00 30.75 3.74
N ALA A 64 5.71 29.92 4.53
CA ALA A 64 5.17 28.66 5.02
C ALA A 64 3.92 28.84 5.88
N ASP A 65 3.93 29.83 6.78
CA ASP A 65 2.79 30.17 7.65
C ASP A 65 1.58 30.65 6.81
N GLU A 66 1.83 31.47 5.79
CA GLU A 66 0.78 31.90 4.86
C GLU A 66 0.16 30.73 4.09
N TYR A 67 0.99 29.82 3.56
CA TYR A 67 0.50 28.65 2.82
C TYR A 67 -0.24 27.67 3.71
N ALA A 68 0.20 27.52 4.96
CA ALA A 68 -0.50 26.69 5.93
C ALA A 68 -1.88 27.23 6.31
N ALA A 69 -2.01 28.56 6.41
CA ALA A 69 -3.25 29.24 6.79
C ALA A 69 -4.26 29.39 5.63
N ASN A 70 -3.77 29.69 4.43
CA ASN A 70 -4.62 30.15 3.31
C ASN A 70 -4.58 29.19 2.10
N GLY A 71 -3.71 28.19 2.10
CA GLY A 71 -3.39 27.39 0.92
C GLY A 71 -2.39 28.08 -0.01
N VAL A 72 -1.82 27.31 -0.94
CA VAL A 72 -0.93 27.84 -1.98
C VAL A 72 -1.77 28.51 -3.06
N PRO A 73 -1.47 29.75 -3.47
CA PRO A 73 -2.18 30.41 -4.58
C PRO A 73 -1.89 29.68 -5.90
N GLU A 74 -2.90 29.56 -6.75
CA GLU A 74 -2.76 29.01 -8.10
C GLU A 74 -2.69 30.17 -9.11
N ASP A 75 -1.50 30.76 -9.27
CA ASP A 75 -1.22 31.74 -10.30
C ASP A 75 -0.51 31.10 -11.48
N TRP A 76 -1.21 30.89 -12.57
CA TRP A 76 -0.69 30.25 -13.78
C TRP A 76 0.41 31.06 -14.49
N ASP A 77 0.51 32.37 -14.21
CA ASP A 77 1.60 33.20 -14.73
C ASP A 77 2.94 32.94 -13.98
N LEU A 78 2.88 32.29 -12.81
CA LEU A 78 4.04 31.89 -12.03
C LEU A 78 4.52 30.45 -12.33
N GLU A 79 3.91 29.76 -13.27
CA GLU A 79 4.31 28.46 -13.81
C GLU A 79 4.28 27.31 -12.77
N ASP A 80 5.10 27.38 -11.70
CA ASP A 80 5.32 26.31 -10.72
C ASP A 80 5.33 26.80 -9.27
N ILE A 81 5.31 25.87 -8.31
CA ILE A 81 5.36 26.15 -6.88
C ILE A 81 6.64 26.91 -6.49
N HIS A 82 7.74 26.61 -7.15
CA HIS A 82 9.03 27.22 -6.85
C HIS A 82 9.06 28.71 -7.23
N MET A 83 8.52 29.06 -8.40
CA MET A 83 8.33 30.47 -8.80
C MET A 83 7.35 31.16 -7.88
N THR A 84 6.26 30.51 -7.50
CA THR A 84 5.27 31.05 -6.58
C THR A 84 5.91 31.37 -5.23
N THR A 85 6.70 30.45 -4.68
CA THR A 85 7.43 30.64 -3.42
C THR A 85 8.49 31.75 -3.54
N GLU A 86 9.30 31.76 -4.61
CA GLU A 86 10.34 32.77 -4.83
C GLU A 86 9.73 34.18 -5.04
N SER A 87 8.62 34.29 -5.77
CA SER A 87 7.90 35.55 -5.99
C SER A 87 7.34 36.11 -4.67
N ARG A 88 6.66 35.25 -3.89
CA ARG A 88 6.11 35.66 -2.59
C ARG A 88 7.20 36.07 -1.61
N LEU A 89 8.31 35.32 -1.58
CA LEU A 89 9.49 35.68 -0.79
C LEU A 89 10.02 37.06 -1.18
N ALA A 90 10.13 37.36 -2.49
CA ALA A 90 10.60 38.67 -2.97
C ALA A 90 9.67 39.82 -2.58
N GLU A 91 8.35 39.61 -2.56
CA GLU A 91 7.40 40.58 -2.06
C GLU A 91 7.58 40.89 -0.57
N LEU A 92 7.92 39.87 0.24
CA LEU A 92 8.09 40.00 1.69
C LEU A 92 9.42 40.65 2.09
N ILE A 93 10.53 40.26 1.47
CA ILE A 93 11.88 40.65 1.90
C ILE A 93 12.65 41.49 0.87
N GLY A 94 12.05 41.78 -0.30
CA GLY A 94 12.68 42.58 -1.34
C GLY A 94 13.84 41.91 -2.09
N PRO A 95 14.81 42.69 -2.63
CA PRO A 95 15.85 42.16 -3.54
C PRO A 95 16.78 41.07 -2.94
N VAL A 96 16.85 40.99 -1.61
CA VAL A 96 17.64 39.92 -0.92
C VAL A 96 17.17 38.52 -1.28
N ALA A 97 15.87 38.37 -1.58
CA ALA A 97 15.28 37.08 -2.01
C ALA A 97 16.02 36.46 -3.20
N GLY A 98 16.48 37.27 -4.16
CA GLY A 98 17.17 36.79 -5.36
C GLY A 98 18.48 36.04 -5.07
N ARG A 99 19.04 36.15 -3.85
CA ARG A 99 20.25 35.41 -3.45
C ARG A 99 19.98 33.95 -3.14
N LEU A 100 18.72 33.57 -2.89
CA LEU A 100 18.32 32.18 -2.63
C LEU A 100 18.67 31.25 -3.80
N HIS A 101 18.57 31.71 -5.04
CA HIS A 101 18.84 30.90 -6.23
C HIS A 101 20.34 30.70 -6.55
N THR A 102 21.25 31.30 -5.77
CA THR A 102 22.69 31.18 -5.96
C THR A 102 23.14 29.71 -5.89
N ALA A 103 23.96 29.26 -6.87
CA ALA A 103 24.47 27.89 -6.97
C ALA A 103 23.42 26.77 -7.08
N ARG A 104 22.16 27.10 -7.42
CA ARG A 104 21.04 26.17 -7.58
C ARG A 104 20.44 26.28 -8.98
N SER A 105 19.86 25.18 -9.46
CA SER A 105 19.00 25.15 -10.65
C SER A 105 17.58 24.69 -10.25
N ARG A 106 16.60 24.98 -11.10
CA ARG A 106 15.28 24.38 -10.97
C ARG A 106 15.36 22.83 -11.01
N ASN A 107 16.30 22.25 -11.75
CA ASN A 107 16.43 20.81 -11.93
C ASN A 107 16.79 20.08 -10.62
N ASP A 108 17.80 20.53 -9.88
CA ASP A 108 18.16 19.90 -8.60
C ASP A 108 17.17 20.25 -7.47
N GLN A 109 16.55 21.44 -7.53
CA GLN A 109 15.48 21.84 -6.64
C GLN A 109 14.29 20.88 -6.75
N VAL A 110 13.69 20.74 -7.95
CA VAL A 110 12.55 19.85 -8.21
C VAL A 110 12.87 18.40 -7.84
N ALA A 111 14.05 17.89 -8.22
CA ALA A 111 14.46 16.54 -7.92
C ALA A 111 14.54 16.29 -6.40
N THR A 112 15.02 17.27 -5.63
CA THR A 112 15.09 17.19 -4.16
C THR A 112 13.70 17.20 -3.54
N ASP A 113 12.86 18.14 -3.94
CA ASP A 113 11.54 18.33 -3.37
C ASP A 113 10.64 17.12 -3.65
N PHE A 114 10.70 16.59 -4.87
CA PHE A 114 9.93 15.42 -5.24
C PHE A 114 10.40 14.17 -4.49
N ARG A 115 11.72 14.00 -4.30
CA ARG A 115 12.28 12.90 -3.53
C ARG A 115 11.90 12.98 -2.04
N LEU A 116 11.91 14.17 -1.45
CA LEU A 116 11.44 14.41 -0.09
C LEU A 116 9.96 14.07 0.05
N TRP A 117 9.13 14.49 -0.90
CA TRP A 117 7.69 14.21 -0.89
C TRP A 117 7.41 12.70 -0.99
N VAL A 118 8.08 12.00 -1.89
CA VAL A 118 7.91 10.53 -2.04
C VAL A 118 8.38 9.81 -0.78
N ARG A 119 9.44 10.26 -0.13
CA ARG A 119 9.89 9.72 1.16
C ARG A 119 8.83 9.85 2.25
N GLU A 120 8.18 10.99 2.33
CA GLU A 120 7.05 11.21 3.25
C GLU A 120 5.84 10.34 2.88
N ALA A 121 5.53 10.21 1.61
CA ALA A 121 4.45 9.36 1.14
C ALA A 121 4.69 7.87 1.48
N CYS A 122 5.93 7.38 1.38
CA CYS A 122 6.31 6.05 1.84
C CYS A 122 6.02 5.86 3.35
N ALA A 123 6.38 6.83 4.17
CA ALA A 123 6.16 6.77 5.61
C ALA A 123 4.66 6.80 5.99
N GLN A 124 3.88 7.64 5.30
CA GLN A 124 2.43 7.73 5.50
C GLN A 124 1.74 6.42 5.08
N MET A 125 2.14 5.85 3.95
CA MET A 125 1.59 4.58 3.47
C MET A 125 1.97 3.42 4.40
N ASP A 126 3.21 3.36 4.92
CA ASP A 126 3.63 2.37 5.91
C ASP A 126 2.79 2.45 7.18
N THR A 127 2.55 3.66 7.68
CA THR A 127 1.68 3.91 8.84
C THR A 127 0.26 3.41 8.60
N GLY A 128 -0.31 3.71 7.44
CA GLY A 128 -1.64 3.23 7.07
C GLY A 128 -1.73 1.71 6.98
N LEU A 129 -0.74 1.07 6.33
CA LEU A 129 -0.68 -0.39 6.24
C LEU A 129 -0.46 -1.05 7.61
N ALA A 130 0.29 -0.41 8.52
CA ALA A 130 0.44 -0.88 9.89
C ALA A 130 -0.91 -0.88 10.63
N ALA A 131 -1.71 0.18 10.47
CA ALA A 131 -3.05 0.26 11.06
C ALA A 131 -3.99 -0.83 10.50
N LEU A 132 -3.95 -1.10 9.20
CA LEU A 132 -4.69 -2.21 8.59
C LEU A 132 -4.24 -3.57 9.13
N GLN A 133 -2.94 -3.78 9.27
CA GLN A 133 -2.40 -4.99 9.88
C GLN A 133 -2.85 -5.16 11.34
N GLN A 134 -2.89 -4.08 12.13
CA GLN A 134 -3.40 -4.12 13.51
C GLN A 134 -4.87 -4.56 13.54
N ALA A 135 -5.71 -3.99 12.67
CA ALA A 135 -7.11 -4.41 12.57
C ALA A 135 -7.25 -5.90 12.21
N LEU A 136 -6.48 -6.38 11.23
CA LEU A 136 -6.46 -7.79 10.84
C LEU A 136 -6.03 -8.71 11.99
N VAL A 137 -4.99 -8.33 12.73
CA VAL A 137 -4.45 -9.11 13.87
C VAL A 137 -5.45 -9.18 15.02
N ILE A 138 -6.14 -8.09 15.35
CA ILE A 138 -7.18 -8.06 16.37
C ILE A 138 -8.30 -9.03 15.99
N ARG A 139 -8.84 -8.88 14.76
CA ARG A 139 -9.93 -9.73 14.28
C ARG A 139 -9.51 -11.20 14.14
N ALA A 140 -8.27 -11.47 13.72
CA ALA A 140 -7.75 -12.83 13.65
C ALA A 140 -7.63 -13.48 15.04
N GLY A 141 -7.26 -12.72 16.07
CA GLY A 141 -7.22 -13.19 17.44
C GLY A 141 -8.61 -13.55 17.98
N GLU A 142 -9.62 -12.71 17.74
CA GLU A 142 -11.01 -12.94 18.14
C GLU A 142 -11.62 -14.17 17.45
N HIS A 143 -11.17 -14.50 16.25
CA HIS A 143 -11.70 -15.56 15.41
C HIS A 143 -10.71 -16.71 15.16
N ALA A 144 -9.76 -16.91 16.07
CA ALA A 144 -8.77 -17.98 15.96
C ALA A 144 -9.41 -19.39 15.92
N ASP A 145 -10.60 -19.55 16.51
CA ASP A 145 -11.37 -20.82 16.57
C ASP A 145 -12.59 -20.82 15.62
N SER A 146 -12.89 -19.71 14.95
CA SER A 146 -14.09 -19.61 14.09
C SER A 146 -13.85 -20.35 12.78
N ILE A 147 -14.52 -21.48 12.58
CA ILE A 147 -14.39 -22.32 11.39
C ILE A 147 -15.14 -21.73 10.21
N MET A 148 -14.51 -21.73 9.05
CA MET A 148 -15.08 -21.36 7.75
C MET A 148 -14.59 -22.30 6.66
N PRO A 149 -15.29 -22.38 5.50
CA PRO A 149 -14.74 -23.14 4.36
C PRO A 149 -13.52 -22.44 3.79
N GLY A 150 -12.46 -23.20 3.57
CA GLY A 150 -11.39 -22.79 2.66
C GLY A 150 -11.80 -23.09 1.23
N PHE A 151 -11.45 -22.18 0.31
CA PHE A 151 -11.83 -22.31 -1.10
C PHE A 151 -10.61 -22.45 -2.00
N THR A 152 -10.72 -23.35 -2.98
CA THR A 152 -9.89 -23.35 -4.19
C THR A 152 -10.83 -23.36 -5.39
N HIS A 153 -10.56 -22.55 -6.42
CA HIS A 153 -11.46 -22.38 -7.57
C HIS A 153 -12.90 -21.96 -7.20
N LEU A 154 -13.07 -21.26 -6.07
CA LEU A 154 -14.36 -20.96 -5.42
C LEU A 154 -15.19 -22.22 -5.08
N GLN A 155 -14.58 -23.39 -5.06
CA GLN A 155 -15.19 -24.61 -4.55
C GLN A 155 -14.72 -24.86 -3.11
N THR A 156 -15.63 -25.34 -2.25
CA THR A 156 -15.28 -25.74 -0.90
C THR A 156 -14.19 -26.81 -0.94
N ALA A 157 -13.07 -26.54 -0.28
CA ALA A 157 -11.94 -27.44 -0.18
C ALA A 157 -11.83 -28.00 1.24
N GLN A 158 -10.88 -27.53 2.04
CA GLN A 158 -10.71 -27.94 3.42
C GLN A 158 -11.22 -26.85 4.39
N PRO A 159 -11.71 -27.20 5.58
CA PRO A 159 -12.07 -26.18 6.56
C PRO A 159 -10.81 -25.48 7.09
N VAL A 160 -10.93 -24.16 7.29
CA VAL A 160 -9.91 -23.30 7.90
C VAL A 160 -10.52 -22.47 9.00
N THR A 161 -9.73 -21.74 9.79
CA THR A 161 -10.28 -20.71 10.67
C THR A 161 -10.30 -19.35 10.01
N LEU A 162 -11.26 -18.51 10.36
CA LEU A 162 -11.31 -17.11 9.92
C LEU A 162 -10.04 -16.37 10.34
N GLY A 163 -9.55 -16.62 11.56
CA GLY A 163 -8.29 -16.04 12.02
C GLY A 163 -7.11 -16.41 11.12
N HIS A 164 -7.00 -17.65 10.67
CA HIS A 164 -5.98 -18.08 9.72
C HIS A 164 -6.09 -17.34 8.38
N HIS A 165 -7.31 -17.21 7.86
CA HIS A 165 -7.58 -16.49 6.62
C HIS A 165 -7.15 -15.02 6.69
N LEU A 166 -7.52 -14.31 7.77
CA LEU A 166 -7.15 -12.91 7.99
C LEU A 166 -5.62 -12.75 8.14
N MET A 167 -4.94 -13.70 8.78
CA MET A 167 -3.48 -13.69 8.90
C MET A 167 -2.76 -13.84 7.55
N ALA A 168 -3.37 -14.45 6.54
CA ALA A 168 -2.80 -14.48 5.19
C ALA A 168 -2.67 -13.06 4.61
N TYR A 169 -3.67 -12.20 4.81
CA TYR A 169 -3.61 -10.78 4.40
C TYR A 169 -2.62 -9.98 5.23
N TYR A 170 -2.52 -10.25 6.54
CA TYR A 170 -1.44 -9.67 7.35
C TYR A 170 -0.06 -9.92 6.72
N GLU A 171 0.22 -11.14 6.29
CA GLU A 171 1.50 -11.49 5.66
C GLU A 171 1.70 -10.81 4.28
N MET A 172 0.64 -10.57 3.52
CA MET A 172 0.72 -9.81 2.27
C MET A 172 1.15 -8.36 2.55
N PHE A 173 0.46 -7.67 3.47
CA PHE A 173 0.78 -6.29 3.81
C PHE A 173 2.12 -6.14 4.54
N ARG A 174 2.57 -7.15 5.28
CA ARG A 174 3.92 -7.18 5.85
C ARG A 174 4.99 -7.11 4.75
N ARG A 175 4.81 -7.83 3.65
CA ARG A 175 5.71 -7.76 2.50
C ARG A 175 5.63 -6.42 1.77
N ASP A 176 4.45 -5.78 1.72
CA ASP A 176 4.30 -4.46 1.10
C ASP A 176 5.01 -3.38 1.92
N ARG A 177 4.90 -3.42 3.25
CA ARG A 177 5.65 -2.53 4.14
C ARG A 177 7.17 -2.71 3.98
N SER A 178 7.64 -3.94 3.83
CA SER A 178 9.07 -4.20 3.54
C SER A 178 9.51 -3.56 2.21
N ARG A 179 8.67 -3.60 1.15
CA ARG A 179 8.96 -2.93 -0.12
C ARG A 179 9.08 -1.41 0.02
N LEU A 180 8.17 -0.79 0.78
CA LEU A 180 8.23 0.64 1.07
C LEU A 180 9.51 1.02 1.82
N ALA A 181 9.91 0.23 2.81
CA ALA A 181 11.15 0.45 3.54
C ALA A 181 12.37 0.34 2.62
N ASP A 182 12.39 -0.64 1.73
CA ASP A 182 13.47 -0.79 0.73
C ASP A 182 13.50 0.36 -0.27
N ALA A 183 12.33 0.84 -0.73
CA ALA A 183 12.22 2.00 -1.61
C ALA A 183 12.73 3.27 -0.91
N ALA A 184 12.28 3.53 0.33
CA ALA A 184 12.72 4.67 1.13
C ALA A 184 14.24 4.65 1.37
N LYS A 185 14.83 3.48 1.59
CA LYS A 185 16.28 3.34 1.77
C LYS A 185 17.06 3.67 0.49
N ARG A 186 16.61 3.17 -0.68
CA ARG A 186 17.31 3.41 -1.95
C ARG A 186 17.26 4.87 -2.38
N MET A 187 16.18 5.59 -2.09
CA MET A 187 16.03 6.99 -2.47
C MET A 187 16.77 7.98 -1.55
N ASN A 188 17.35 7.54 -0.44
CA ASN A 188 17.78 8.44 0.63
C ASN A 188 19.13 9.12 0.34
N GLU A 189 19.32 9.65 -0.89
CA GLU A 189 20.45 10.46 -1.32
C GLU A 189 19.96 11.81 -1.85
N CYS A 190 20.67 12.90 -1.49
CA CYS A 190 20.28 14.27 -1.75
C CYS A 190 20.74 14.78 -3.12
N PRO A 191 19.86 15.17 -4.04
CA PRO A 191 20.24 15.74 -5.33
C PRO A 191 20.73 17.19 -5.24
N LEU A 192 20.35 17.94 -4.19
CA LEU A 192 20.61 19.37 -4.06
C LEU A 192 22.12 19.69 -4.12
N GLY A 193 22.47 20.68 -4.93
CA GLY A 193 23.85 21.03 -5.27
C GLY A 193 24.36 20.39 -6.57
N SER A 194 23.54 19.60 -7.27
CA SER A 194 23.83 19.11 -8.62
C SER A 194 23.62 20.19 -9.69
N ALA A 195 23.00 21.29 -9.33
CA ALA A 195 22.62 22.39 -10.23
C ALA A 195 21.81 21.87 -11.44
N ALA A 196 22.05 22.42 -12.65
CA ALA A 196 21.28 21.98 -13.82
C ALA A 196 21.57 20.53 -14.22
N LEU A 197 22.85 20.09 -14.16
CA LEU A 197 23.34 18.75 -14.52
C LEU A 197 24.84 18.51 -14.22
N ALA A 198 25.62 19.56 -14.16
CA ALA A 198 27.10 19.47 -14.15
C ALA A 198 27.72 19.81 -12.78
N GLY A 199 26.87 20.01 -11.75
CA GLY A 199 27.34 20.60 -10.51
C GLY A 199 27.51 22.11 -10.59
N THR A 200 28.24 22.72 -9.67
CA THR A 200 28.43 24.16 -9.59
C THR A 200 29.90 24.51 -9.32
N GLY A 201 30.35 25.68 -9.78
CA GLY A 201 31.67 26.22 -9.47
C GLY A 201 31.76 26.92 -8.11
N PHE A 202 30.67 27.04 -7.38
CA PHE A 202 30.67 27.59 -6.02
C PHE A 202 31.14 26.54 -5.00
N PRO A 203 31.82 26.96 -3.90
CA PRO A 203 32.32 26.07 -2.87
C PRO A 203 31.17 25.67 -1.90
N ILE A 204 30.12 25.01 -2.42
CA ILE A 204 28.99 24.54 -1.63
C ILE A 204 29.34 23.31 -0.79
N ASP A 205 28.65 23.14 0.32
CA ASP A 205 28.74 21.93 1.17
C ASP A 205 27.48 21.08 0.99
N ARG A 206 27.54 20.09 0.09
CA ARG A 206 26.43 19.16 -0.20
C ARG A 206 26.13 18.21 0.97
N GLU A 207 27.14 17.90 1.80
CA GLU A 207 26.95 17.08 2.99
C GLU A 207 26.12 17.83 4.05
N MET A 208 26.31 19.14 4.17
CA MET A 208 25.54 19.98 5.08
C MET A 208 24.05 19.98 4.68
N THR A 209 23.75 20.18 3.39
CA THR A 209 22.35 20.17 2.90
C THR A 209 21.73 18.79 3.03
N ALA A 210 22.43 17.71 2.69
CA ALA A 210 21.97 16.35 2.84
C ALA A 210 21.59 16.03 4.30
N ARG A 211 22.48 16.33 5.27
CA ARG A 211 22.20 16.14 6.68
C ARG A 211 21.02 16.95 7.18
N ALA A 212 20.90 18.22 6.76
CA ALA A 212 19.80 19.10 7.15
C ALA A 212 18.43 18.58 6.69
N LEU A 213 18.40 17.87 5.56
CA LEU A 213 17.20 17.28 4.96
C LEU A 213 16.98 15.81 5.35
N GLY A 214 17.86 15.24 6.19
CA GLY A 214 17.74 13.86 6.67
C GLY A 214 18.03 12.81 5.60
N PHE A 215 18.86 13.13 4.61
CA PHE A 215 19.42 12.17 3.65
C PHE A 215 20.70 11.53 4.21
N ASP A 216 21.04 10.34 3.73
CA ASP A 216 22.26 9.62 4.13
C ASP A 216 23.53 10.29 3.59
N GLY A 217 23.42 11.01 2.48
CA GLY A 217 24.50 11.77 1.84
C GLY A 217 24.04 12.41 0.53
N PRO A 218 24.93 13.12 -0.17
CA PRO A 218 24.64 13.63 -1.50
C PRO A 218 24.69 12.53 -2.56
N THR A 219 23.92 12.68 -3.65
CA THR A 219 24.01 11.81 -4.83
C THR A 219 25.42 11.86 -5.44
N ALA A 220 25.91 10.70 -5.89
CA ALA A 220 27.29 10.54 -6.34
C ALA A 220 27.59 11.16 -7.71
N ASN A 221 26.57 11.39 -8.56
CA ASN A 221 26.71 11.97 -9.89
C ASN A 221 25.65 13.04 -10.13
N SER A 222 26.07 14.26 -10.49
CA SER A 222 25.17 15.40 -10.65
C SER A 222 24.24 15.29 -11.87
N LEU A 223 24.67 14.58 -12.91
CA LEU A 223 23.87 14.38 -14.13
C LEU A 223 22.74 13.37 -13.88
N ASP A 224 23.05 12.28 -13.20
CA ASP A 224 22.08 11.27 -12.75
C ASP A 224 21.10 11.86 -11.73
N ALA A 225 21.60 12.63 -10.78
CA ALA A 225 20.82 13.22 -9.68
C ALA A 225 19.58 14.02 -10.13
N VAL A 226 19.68 14.72 -11.27
CA VAL A 226 18.58 15.53 -11.83
C VAL A 226 17.73 14.75 -12.84
N SER A 227 18.21 13.59 -13.29
CA SER A 227 17.57 12.71 -14.28
C SER A 227 16.79 11.56 -13.63
N ASP A 228 17.25 11.05 -12.49
CA ASP A 228 16.70 9.88 -11.81
C ASP A 228 15.24 10.08 -11.36
N ARG A 229 14.42 9.07 -11.67
CA ARG A 229 13.05 8.91 -11.17
C ARG A 229 12.78 7.48 -10.67
N ASP A 230 13.83 6.68 -10.48
CA ASP A 230 13.70 5.30 -9.98
C ASP A 230 13.02 5.27 -8.61
N PHE A 231 13.26 6.27 -7.77
CA PHE A 231 12.60 6.41 -6.47
C PHE A 231 11.06 6.52 -6.58
N ALA A 232 10.58 7.22 -7.60
CA ALA A 232 9.14 7.36 -7.87
C ALA A 232 8.55 6.06 -8.47
N LEU A 233 9.32 5.38 -9.34
CA LEU A 233 8.95 4.07 -9.87
C LEU A 233 8.90 3.00 -8.77
N ASP A 234 9.88 2.96 -7.86
CA ASP A 234 9.89 2.07 -6.70
C ASP A 234 8.68 2.28 -5.79
N PHE A 235 8.33 3.55 -5.54
CA PHE A 235 7.13 3.91 -4.78
C PHE A 235 5.85 3.42 -5.49
N LEU A 236 5.69 3.73 -6.77
CA LEU A 236 4.53 3.32 -7.57
C LEU A 236 4.42 1.79 -7.70
N TYR A 237 5.54 1.08 -7.81
CA TYR A 237 5.55 -0.38 -7.78
C TYR A 237 5.07 -0.91 -6.42
N SER A 238 5.53 -0.31 -5.32
CA SER A 238 5.09 -0.67 -3.97
C SER A 238 3.59 -0.41 -3.78
N CYS A 239 3.09 0.74 -4.26
CA CYS A 239 1.67 1.07 -4.30
C CYS A 239 0.88 0.03 -5.12
N SER A 240 1.37 -0.33 -6.32
CA SER A 240 0.70 -1.29 -7.20
C SER A 240 0.61 -2.68 -6.57
N SER A 241 1.68 -3.16 -5.92
CA SER A 241 1.68 -4.43 -5.19
C SER A 241 0.65 -4.43 -4.05
N ALA A 242 0.62 -3.39 -3.23
CA ALA A 242 -0.34 -3.26 -2.15
C ALA A 242 -1.79 -3.11 -2.65
N ALA A 243 -2.00 -2.39 -3.77
CA ALA A 243 -3.30 -2.26 -4.41
C ALA A 243 -3.84 -3.61 -4.90
N LEU A 244 -2.99 -4.51 -5.43
CA LEU A 244 -3.38 -5.88 -5.77
C LEU A 244 -3.83 -6.67 -4.54
N HIS A 245 -3.15 -6.55 -3.40
CA HIS A 245 -3.54 -7.23 -2.17
C HIS A 245 -4.83 -6.66 -1.59
N LEU A 246 -5.00 -5.32 -1.61
CA LEU A 246 -6.26 -4.66 -1.22
C LEU A 246 -7.42 -5.09 -2.11
N SER A 247 -7.21 -5.18 -3.44
CA SER A 247 -8.22 -5.62 -4.40
C SER A 247 -8.68 -7.05 -4.13
N ARG A 248 -7.76 -7.96 -3.80
CA ARG A 248 -8.10 -9.35 -3.43
C ARG A 248 -8.92 -9.41 -2.14
N LEU A 249 -8.51 -8.68 -1.10
CA LEU A 249 -9.27 -8.62 0.14
C LEU A 249 -10.66 -7.99 -0.08
N ALA A 250 -10.74 -6.94 -0.88
CA ALA A 250 -11.99 -6.30 -1.24
C ALA A 250 -12.95 -7.26 -1.96
N GLU A 251 -12.44 -8.07 -2.91
CA GLU A 251 -13.22 -9.08 -3.60
C GLU A 251 -13.81 -10.11 -2.64
N GLU A 252 -13.02 -10.60 -1.67
CA GLU A 252 -13.52 -11.54 -0.67
C GLU A 252 -14.59 -10.90 0.23
N LEU A 253 -14.41 -9.65 0.66
CA LEU A 253 -15.43 -8.93 1.43
C LEU A 253 -16.73 -8.76 0.65
N ILE A 254 -16.67 -8.49 -0.66
CA ILE A 254 -17.82 -8.38 -1.56
C ILE A 254 -18.54 -9.73 -1.64
N LEU A 255 -17.80 -10.81 -1.90
CA LEU A 255 -18.37 -12.17 -1.95
C LEU A 255 -19.00 -12.54 -0.62
N TRP A 256 -18.31 -12.34 0.50
CA TRP A 256 -18.79 -12.71 1.83
C TRP A 256 -19.98 -11.87 2.29
N ALA A 257 -20.09 -10.61 1.87
CA ALA A 257 -21.23 -9.76 2.16
C ALA A 257 -22.47 -10.08 1.30
N SER A 258 -22.28 -10.80 0.19
CA SER A 258 -23.37 -11.16 -0.70
C SER A 258 -24.37 -12.14 -0.04
N GLN A 259 -25.64 -12.09 -0.47
CA GLN A 259 -26.69 -12.93 0.09
C GLN A 259 -26.39 -14.45 -0.01
N PRO A 260 -25.82 -14.98 -1.11
CA PRO A 260 -25.46 -16.41 -1.19
C PRO A 260 -24.46 -16.85 -0.11
N PHE A 261 -23.46 -16.02 0.20
CA PHE A 261 -22.49 -16.31 1.25
C PHE A 261 -23.03 -15.95 2.63
N GLY A 262 -23.38 -14.70 2.86
CA GLY A 262 -23.90 -14.20 4.12
C GLY A 262 -22.92 -14.39 5.30
N PHE A 263 -21.62 -14.33 5.03
CA PHE A 263 -20.55 -14.57 6.01
C PHE A 263 -20.22 -13.33 6.82
N ILE A 264 -20.42 -12.14 6.23
CA ILE A 264 -20.12 -10.87 6.90
C ILE A 264 -21.25 -9.87 6.70
N ARG A 265 -21.27 -8.89 7.61
CA ARG A 265 -21.98 -7.63 7.45
C ARG A 265 -21.01 -6.49 7.64
N LEU A 266 -20.87 -5.66 6.61
CA LEU A 266 -20.03 -4.44 6.65
C LEU A 266 -20.71 -3.34 7.48
N PRO A 267 -19.95 -2.40 8.07
CA PRO A 267 -20.50 -1.25 8.77
C PRO A 267 -21.41 -0.42 7.87
N ASP A 268 -22.48 0.15 8.45
CA ASP A 268 -23.38 1.04 7.71
C ASP A 268 -22.66 2.28 7.18
N SER A 269 -21.68 2.80 7.91
CA SER A 269 -20.87 3.95 7.51
C SER A 269 -19.97 3.71 6.29
N LEU A 270 -19.76 2.45 5.89
CA LEU A 270 -18.93 2.04 4.74
C LEU A 270 -19.75 1.23 3.71
N SER A 271 -21.04 1.44 3.69
CA SER A 271 -21.99 0.79 2.80
C SER A 271 -23.01 1.82 2.31
N THR A 272 -23.66 1.56 1.19
CA THR A 272 -24.77 2.38 0.73
C THR A 272 -26.05 1.59 0.58
N GLY A 273 -27.19 2.29 0.57
CA GLY A 273 -28.49 1.72 0.27
C GLY A 273 -28.88 1.87 -1.19
N SER A 274 -30.06 1.38 -1.54
CA SER A 274 -30.66 1.61 -2.85
C SER A 274 -31.80 2.65 -2.74
N SER A 275 -31.89 3.53 -3.71
CA SER A 275 -32.97 4.53 -3.78
C SER A 275 -34.36 3.90 -4.06
N ILE A 276 -34.40 2.67 -4.57
CA ILE A 276 -35.63 1.97 -4.94
C ILE A 276 -35.86 0.68 -4.14
N MET A 277 -34.80 0.07 -3.60
CA MET A 277 -34.88 -1.22 -2.86
C MET A 277 -34.45 -1.00 -1.41
N PRO A 278 -35.38 -0.76 -0.46
CA PRO A 278 -35.03 -0.37 0.90
C PRO A 278 -34.29 -1.45 1.71
N GLN A 279 -34.37 -2.70 1.30
CA GLN A 279 -33.68 -3.83 1.92
C GLN A 279 -32.21 -3.98 1.44
N LYS A 280 -31.83 -3.30 0.34
CA LYS A 280 -30.53 -3.50 -0.31
C LYS A 280 -29.44 -2.70 0.38
N LYS A 281 -28.33 -3.38 0.71
CA LYS A 281 -27.12 -2.80 1.24
C LYS A 281 -25.94 -3.19 0.35
N ASN A 282 -25.24 -2.20 -0.19
CA ASN A 282 -24.16 -2.42 -1.16
C ASN A 282 -22.80 -2.30 -0.47
N PRO A 283 -21.80 -3.11 -0.85
CA PRO A 283 -20.42 -3.03 -0.36
C PRO A 283 -19.58 -2.00 -1.14
N ASP A 284 -20.10 -0.77 -1.38
CA ASP A 284 -19.51 0.20 -2.29
C ASP A 284 -18.07 0.54 -1.94
N ALA A 285 -17.73 0.65 -0.65
CA ALA A 285 -16.37 0.93 -0.24
C ALA A 285 -15.39 -0.17 -0.71
N ALA A 286 -15.78 -1.44 -0.61
CA ALA A 286 -14.97 -2.54 -1.10
C ALA A 286 -14.87 -2.54 -2.64
N GLU A 287 -15.96 -2.24 -3.34
CA GLU A 287 -15.97 -2.14 -4.81
C GLU A 287 -15.07 -1.01 -5.30
N LEU A 288 -15.08 0.15 -4.63
CA LEU A 288 -14.20 1.27 -4.96
C LEU A 288 -12.73 0.94 -4.70
N VAL A 289 -12.40 0.29 -3.58
CA VAL A 289 -11.04 -0.20 -3.29
C VAL A 289 -10.56 -1.15 -4.40
N ARG A 290 -11.40 -2.09 -4.82
CA ARG A 290 -11.11 -2.98 -5.95
C ARG A 290 -10.89 -2.20 -7.24
N GLY A 291 -11.72 -1.21 -7.54
CA GLY A 291 -11.62 -0.37 -8.73
C GLY A 291 -10.37 0.51 -8.77
N HIS A 292 -9.98 1.10 -7.63
CA HIS A 292 -8.80 1.98 -7.53
C HIS A 292 -7.50 1.27 -7.92
N SER A 293 -7.39 -0.05 -7.76
CA SER A 293 -6.20 -0.82 -8.14
C SER A 293 -5.80 -0.62 -9.61
N GLY A 294 -6.77 -0.48 -10.51
CA GLY A 294 -6.52 -0.23 -11.93
C GLY A 294 -5.85 1.13 -12.18
N ARG A 295 -6.30 2.18 -11.47
CA ARG A 295 -5.70 3.53 -11.58
C ARG A 295 -4.28 3.56 -11.03
N VAL A 296 -4.05 2.93 -9.86
CA VAL A 296 -2.71 2.85 -9.24
C VAL A 296 -1.72 2.11 -10.16
N ILE A 297 -2.12 0.99 -10.77
CA ILE A 297 -1.29 0.27 -11.74
C ILE A 297 -1.07 1.11 -13.02
N GLY A 298 -2.10 1.83 -13.47
CA GLY A 298 -2.01 2.76 -14.58
C GLY A 298 -0.99 3.87 -14.32
N SER A 299 -0.91 4.40 -13.09
CA SER A 299 0.06 5.42 -12.67
C SER A 299 1.51 4.92 -12.80
N LEU A 300 1.80 3.68 -12.37
CA LEU A 300 3.11 3.06 -12.57
C LEU A 300 3.46 2.96 -14.05
N THR A 301 2.53 2.46 -14.86
CA THR A 301 2.72 2.30 -16.32
C THR A 301 2.93 3.65 -16.99
N SER A 302 2.17 4.68 -16.60
CA SER A 302 2.31 6.04 -17.11
C SER A 302 3.72 6.59 -16.90
N LEU A 303 4.24 6.53 -15.66
CA LEU A 303 5.59 7.03 -15.37
C LEU A 303 6.66 6.23 -16.11
N MET A 304 6.55 4.89 -16.19
CA MET A 304 7.48 4.05 -16.96
C MET A 304 7.54 4.47 -18.43
N ILE A 305 6.39 4.78 -19.02
CA ILE A 305 6.31 5.22 -20.43
C ILE A 305 6.87 6.63 -20.59
N THR A 306 6.60 7.55 -19.67
CA THR A 306 7.15 8.91 -19.66
C THR A 306 8.68 8.87 -19.63
N MET A 307 9.26 8.07 -18.73
CA MET A 307 10.72 7.98 -18.57
C MET A 307 11.42 7.21 -19.70
N LYS A 308 10.71 6.29 -20.37
CA LYS A 308 11.30 5.43 -21.40
C LYS A 308 11.84 6.25 -22.59
N GLY A 309 13.13 6.13 -22.82
CA GLY A 309 13.81 6.72 -23.99
C GLY A 309 14.17 8.21 -23.85
N LEU A 310 13.94 8.84 -22.68
CA LEU A 310 14.42 10.20 -22.44
C LEU A 310 15.95 10.21 -22.35
N PRO A 311 16.62 11.24 -22.93
CA PRO A 311 18.03 11.46 -22.70
C PRO A 311 18.29 11.91 -21.26
N LEU A 312 19.56 11.85 -20.85
CA LEU A 312 19.96 12.29 -19.50
C LEU A 312 19.71 13.79 -19.27
N ALA A 313 19.78 14.16 -18.01
CA ALA A 313 19.42 15.41 -17.40
C ALA A 313 17.90 15.59 -17.37
N TYR A 314 17.37 16.66 -17.88
CA TYR A 314 15.96 17.01 -17.78
C TYR A 314 15.36 17.28 -19.17
N SER A 315 14.20 16.67 -19.40
CA SER A 315 13.29 17.01 -20.50
C SER A 315 11.94 17.43 -19.90
N LYS A 316 11.20 18.30 -20.59
CA LYS A 316 9.92 18.82 -20.09
C LYS A 316 8.84 17.72 -19.89
N ASP A 317 9.00 16.57 -20.57
CA ASP A 317 8.23 15.34 -20.33
C ASP A 317 8.21 14.95 -18.84
N MET A 318 9.28 15.23 -18.11
CA MET A 318 9.39 14.95 -16.67
C MET A 318 8.50 15.85 -15.80
N GLN A 319 7.78 16.82 -16.36
CA GLN A 319 6.69 17.50 -15.66
C GLN A 319 5.57 16.53 -15.30
N ASP A 320 5.33 15.53 -16.16
CA ASP A 320 4.29 14.51 -15.99
C ASP A 320 4.71 13.36 -15.06
N ASP A 321 5.85 13.44 -14.38
CA ASP A 321 6.28 12.45 -13.38
C ASP A 321 5.47 12.54 -12.08
N LYS A 322 4.97 13.73 -11.71
CA LYS A 322 4.33 14.01 -10.42
C LYS A 322 2.85 13.62 -10.35
N PRO A 323 1.99 13.96 -11.33
CA PRO A 323 0.57 13.66 -11.26
C PRO A 323 0.25 12.17 -10.98
N PRO A 324 0.87 11.18 -11.65
CA PRO A 324 0.59 9.79 -11.37
C PRO A 324 1.02 9.35 -9.96
N VAL A 325 2.10 9.95 -9.43
CA VAL A 325 2.60 9.63 -8.08
C VAL A 325 1.66 10.20 -7.01
N PHE A 326 1.23 11.44 -7.17
CA PHE A 326 0.31 12.10 -6.24
C PHE A 326 -1.07 11.42 -6.24
N GLU A 327 -1.57 11.05 -7.42
CA GLU A 327 -2.83 10.32 -7.56
C GLU A 327 -2.74 8.95 -6.89
N ALA A 328 -1.69 8.18 -7.16
CA ALA A 328 -1.50 6.85 -6.56
C ALA A 328 -1.43 6.93 -5.03
N ALA A 329 -0.68 7.90 -4.47
CA ALA A 329 -0.58 8.09 -3.03
C ALA A 329 -1.95 8.42 -2.39
N SER A 330 -2.71 9.33 -3.00
CA SER A 330 -4.05 9.72 -2.54
C SER A 330 -5.02 8.54 -2.56
N LEU A 331 -5.08 7.81 -3.67
CA LEU A 331 -5.96 6.64 -3.82
C LEU A 331 -5.60 5.53 -2.85
N MET A 332 -4.30 5.29 -2.64
CA MET A 332 -3.83 4.28 -1.69
C MET A 332 -4.17 4.66 -0.25
N GLY A 333 -3.93 5.91 0.14
CA GLY A 333 -4.30 6.41 1.48
C GLY A 333 -5.78 6.19 1.78
N LEU A 334 -6.66 6.59 0.86
CA LEU A 334 -8.11 6.41 0.98
C LEU A 334 -8.51 4.92 1.02
N SER A 335 -7.93 4.11 0.14
CA SER A 335 -8.25 2.67 0.05
C SER A 335 -7.81 1.90 1.29
N ILE A 336 -6.64 2.21 1.85
CA ILE A 336 -6.15 1.61 3.09
C ILE A 336 -7.03 2.00 4.27
N ALA A 337 -7.41 3.28 4.38
CA ALA A 337 -8.29 3.75 5.44
C ALA A 337 -9.69 3.10 5.38
N ALA A 338 -10.28 3.01 4.19
CA ALA A 338 -11.57 2.35 3.99
C ALA A 338 -11.49 0.85 4.32
N MET A 339 -10.43 0.16 3.88
CA MET A 339 -10.23 -1.25 4.19
C MET A 339 -10.05 -1.49 5.69
N THR A 340 -9.26 -0.65 6.35
CA THR A 340 -9.08 -0.69 7.82
C THR A 340 -10.41 -0.56 8.54
N GLY A 341 -11.23 0.42 8.14
CA GLY A 341 -12.55 0.62 8.71
C GLY A 341 -13.50 -0.56 8.47
N MET A 342 -13.48 -1.13 7.26
CA MET A 342 -14.29 -2.32 6.95
C MET A 342 -13.90 -3.52 7.79
N ILE A 343 -12.61 -3.84 7.92
CA ILE A 343 -12.13 -4.97 8.72
C ILE A 343 -12.42 -4.76 10.21
N ALA A 344 -12.15 -3.58 10.74
CA ALA A 344 -12.39 -3.27 12.15
C ALA A 344 -13.88 -3.34 12.52
N GLY A 345 -14.76 -2.84 11.65
CA GLY A 345 -16.19 -2.73 11.90
C GLY A 345 -17.05 -3.89 11.37
N ALA A 346 -16.47 -4.86 10.66
CA ALA A 346 -17.22 -6.01 10.14
C ALA A 346 -17.78 -6.89 11.26
N THR A 347 -19.01 -7.36 11.09
CA THR A 347 -19.58 -8.42 11.91
C THR A 347 -19.52 -9.73 11.14
N PHE A 348 -18.94 -10.77 11.75
CA PHE A 348 -18.78 -12.08 11.14
C PHE A 348 -19.91 -13.04 11.59
N ASN A 349 -20.56 -13.69 10.63
CA ASN A 349 -21.58 -14.70 10.88
C ASN A 349 -20.92 -16.09 10.97
N THR A 350 -20.30 -16.36 12.12
CA THR A 350 -19.54 -17.60 12.35
C THR A 350 -20.40 -18.85 12.24
N ALA A 351 -21.69 -18.77 12.60
CA ALA A 351 -22.63 -19.89 12.45
C ALA A 351 -22.85 -20.24 10.96
N ARG A 352 -23.03 -19.23 10.10
CA ARG A 352 -23.19 -19.42 8.66
C ARG A 352 -21.90 -19.94 8.00
N MET A 353 -20.73 -19.41 8.44
CA MET A 353 -19.42 -19.89 7.99
C MET A 353 -19.22 -21.37 8.34
N ARG A 354 -19.51 -21.75 9.59
CA ARG A 354 -19.40 -23.15 10.03
C ARG A 354 -20.33 -24.07 9.23
N ALA A 355 -21.59 -23.72 9.09
CA ALA A 355 -22.55 -24.50 8.31
C ALA A 355 -22.09 -24.68 6.85
N ALA A 356 -21.47 -23.67 6.26
CA ALA A 356 -20.91 -23.77 4.91
C ALA A 356 -19.65 -24.67 4.86
N ALA A 357 -18.85 -24.73 5.93
CA ALA A 357 -17.68 -25.60 6.01
C ALA A 357 -18.07 -27.09 6.17
N GLU A 358 -19.25 -27.37 6.70
CA GLU A 358 -19.78 -28.72 6.85
C GLU A 358 -20.37 -29.28 5.54
N LEU A 359 -20.55 -28.42 4.52
CA LEU A 359 -21.03 -28.83 3.21
C LEU A 359 -19.88 -29.31 2.32
N GLY A 360 -20.22 -30.11 1.27
CA GLY A 360 -19.30 -30.43 0.20
C GLY A 360 -18.21 -31.45 0.55
N TYR A 361 -18.41 -32.23 1.58
CA TYR A 361 -17.47 -33.31 1.99
C TYR A 361 -16.07 -32.77 2.31
N ALA A 362 -15.98 -31.60 2.92
CA ALA A 362 -14.72 -30.90 3.18
C ALA A 362 -13.69 -31.68 4.02
N THR A 363 -14.16 -32.72 4.77
CA THR A 363 -13.32 -33.61 5.58
C THR A 363 -12.91 -34.88 4.87
N ALA A 364 -13.19 -35.02 3.57
CA ALA A 364 -12.81 -36.22 2.80
C ALA A 364 -11.29 -36.48 2.84
N THR A 365 -10.45 -35.43 2.80
CA THR A 365 -9.01 -35.56 2.94
C THR A 365 -8.61 -36.15 4.29
N ASP A 366 -9.38 -35.84 5.35
CA ASP A 366 -9.12 -36.40 6.70
C ASP A 366 -9.39 -37.88 6.78
N LEU A 367 -10.37 -38.40 6.02
CA LEU A 367 -10.58 -39.84 5.84
C LEU A 367 -9.34 -40.50 5.18
N ALA A 368 -8.86 -39.91 4.09
CA ALA A 368 -7.66 -40.43 3.43
C ALA A 368 -6.43 -40.41 4.35
N ASP A 369 -6.23 -39.30 5.06
CA ASP A 369 -5.14 -39.13 6.03
C ASP A 369 -5.24 -40.15 7.19
N TRP A 370 -6.45 -40.42 7.68
CA TRP A 370 -6.69 -41.39 8.71
C TRP A 370 -6.34 -42.80 8.21
N LEU A 371 -6.76 -43.19 7.00
CA LEU A 371 -6.42 -44.46 6.37
C LEU A 371 -4.90 -44.64 6.25
N VAL A 372 -4.17 -43.59 5.91
CA VAL A 372 -2.70 -43.66 5.84
C VAL A 372 -2.08 -43.77 7.21
N ARG A 373 -2.48 -42.94 8.18
CA ARG A 373 -1.84 -42.86 9.50
C ARG A 373 -2.19 -44.03 10.44
N VAL A 374 -3.44 -44.48 10.41
CA VAL A 374 -3.96 -45.46 11.34
C VAL A 374 -3.88 -46.87 10.73
N GLN A 375 -4.23 -47.01 9.45
CA GLN A 375 -4.30 -48.29 8.79
C GLN A 375 -3.06 -48.62 7.95
N GLY A 376 -2.09 -47.68 7.83
CA GLY A 376 -0.84 -47.87 7.08
C GLY A 376 -1.05 -48.01 5.56
N ILE A 377 -2.17 -47.55 5.03
CA ILE A 377 -2.54 -47.67 3.62
C ILE A 377 -1.76 -46.62 2.80
N PRO A 378 -1.19 -47.02 1.61
CA PRO A 378 -0.59 -46.02 0.74
C PRO A 378 -1.60 -44.92 0.31
N PHE A 379 -1.15 -43.67 0.27
CA PHE A 379 -2.04 -42.52 0.04
C PHE A 379 -2.92 -42.66 -1.21
N ARG A 380 -2.36 -43.19 -2.32
CA ARG A 380 -3.14 -43.38 -3.56
C ARG A 380 -4.32 -44.32 -3.39
N GLU A 381 -4.10 -45.42 -2.64
CA GLU A 381 -5.16 -46.38 -2.29
C GLU A 381 -6.18 -45.75 -1.33
N ALA A 382 -5.70 -45.06 -0.29
CA ALA A 382 -6.56 -44.29 0.64
C ALA A 382 -7.45 -43.28 -0.10
N HIS A 383 -6.91 -42.58 -1.10
CA HIS A 383 -7.66 -41.65 -1.92
C HIS A 383 -8.78 -42.35 -2.71
N HIS A 384 -8.56 -43.53 -3.28
CA HIS A 384 -9.62 -44.27 -3.98
C HIS A 384 -10.72 -44.77 -3.03
N ILE A 385 -10.35 -45.27 -1.84
CA ILE A 385 -11.29 -45.67 -0.80
C ILE A 385 -12.16 -44.45 -0.39
N THR A 386 -11.51 -43.30 -0.13
CA THR A 386 -12.19 -42.05 0.23
C THR A 386 -13.14 -41.60 -0.88
N GLY A 387 -12.70 -41.64 -2.15
CA GLY A 387 -13.56 -41.29 -3.29
C GLY A 387 -14.82 -42.17 -3.36
N SER A 388 -14.71 -43.45 -3.04
CA SER A 388 -15.85 -44.39 -2.97
C SER A 388 -16.81 -44.02 -1.83
N ALA A 389 -16.29 -43.61 -0.66
CA ALA A 389 -17.09 -43.17 0.46
C ALA A 389 -17.84 -41.86 0.15
N VAL A 390 -17.16 -40.87 -0.46
CA VAL A 390 -17.77 -39.62 -0.90
C VAL A 390 -18.89 -39.89 -1.89
N LYS A 391 -18.63 -40.72 -2.92
CA LYS A 391 -19.67 -41.10 -3.91
C LYS A 391 -20.90 -41.75 -3.27
N LEU A 392 -20.69 -42.60 -2.26
CA LEU A 392 -21.79 -43.21 -1.53
C LEU A 392 -22.58 -42.19 -0.73
N ALA A 393 -21.89 -41.30 0.02
CA ALA A 393 -22.53 -40.23 0.79
C ALA A 393 -23.32 -39.29 -0.12
N GLU A 394 -22.74 -38.90 -1.28
CA GLU A 394 -23.41 -38.07 -2.28
C GLU A 394 -24.69 -38.73 -2.83
N SER A 395 -24.63 -40.03 -3.17
CA SER A 395 -25.79 -40.78 -3.68
C SER A 395 -26.96 -40.86 -2.70
N ARG A 396 -26.68 -40.71 -1.38
CA ARG A 396 -27.65 -40.73 -0.31
C ARG A 396 -28.03 -39.32 0.16
N GLY A 397 -27.36 -38.29 -0.29
CA GLY A 397 -27.60 -36.91 0.16
C GLY A 397 -27.26 -36.68 1.62
N ILE A 398 -26.30 -37.40 2.21
CA ILE A 398 -25.87 -37.30 3.62
C ILE A 398 -24.42 -36.85 3.73
N ALA A 399 -24.04 -36.30 4.89
CA ALA A 399 -22.66 -35.96 5.19
C ALA A 399 -21.78 -37.21 5.34
N LEU A 400 -20.45 -37.04 5.18
CA LEU A 400 -19.53 -38.16 5.24
C LEU A 400 -19.46 -38.86 6.61
N ASP A 401 -19.58 -38.08 7.68
CA ASP A 401 -19.62 -38.54 9.07
C ASP A 401 -20.98 -39.20 9.44
N ALA A 402 -22.00 -39.01 8.63
CA ALA A 402 -23.30 -39.65 8.79
C ALA A 402 -23.40 -41.02 8.09
N LEU A 403 -22.37 -41.45 7.35
CA LEU A 403 -22.32 -42.79 6.76
C LEU A 403 -22.25 -43.86 7.87
N PRO A 404 -23.14 -44.88 7.86
CA PRO A 404 -23.04 -45.98 8.80
C PRO A 404 -21.69 -46.72 8.68
N LEU A 405 -21.14 -47.17 9.81
CA LEU A 405 -19.89 -47.91 9.83
C LEU A 405 -19.93 -49.19 8.95
N ALA A 406 -21.07 -49.82 8.87
CA ALA A 406 -21.24 -51.03 8.03
C ALA A 406 -21.02 -50.71 6.53
N ASP A 407 -21.45 -49.53 6.07
CA ASP A 407 -21.24 -49.08 4.69
C ASP A 407 -19.79 -48.71 4.43
N LEU A 408 -19.16 -48.02 5.38
CA LEU A 408 -17.74 -47.70 5.30
C LEU A 408 -16.87 -48.98 5.27
N LYS A 409 -17.22 -50.01 6.12
CA LYS A 409 -16.59 -51.33 6.12
C LYS A 409 -16.83 -52.11 4.83
N ALA A 410 -17.97 -51.89 4.17
CA ALA A 410 -18.25 -52.52 2.88
C ALA A 410 -17.36 -51.94 1.75
N ILE A 411 -16.93 -50.70 1.88
CA ILE A 411 -15.96 -50.08 0.98
C ILE A 411 -14.57 -50.59 1.26
N ASP A 412 -14.16 -50.63 2.54
CA ASP A 412 -12.89 -51.20 2.99
C ASP A 412 -13.01 -51.75 4.42
N ALA A 413 -12.75 -53.04 4.58
CA ALA A 413 -12.91 -53.73 5.85
C ALA A 413 -11.97 -53.26 6.97
N ARG A 414 -10.91 -52.51 6.63
CA ARG A 414 -9.96 -51.92 7.58
C ARG A 414 -10.52 -50.71 8.30
N ILE A 415 -11.62 -50.10 7.82
CA ILE A 415 -12.23 -48.95 8.46
C ILE A 415 -12.93 -49.40 9.76
N ASP A 416 -12.64 -48.70 10.85
CA ASP A 416 -13.27 -48.93 12.15
C ASP A 416 -13.93 -47.65 12.71
N GLU A 417 -14.57 -47.77 13.89
CA GLU A 417 -15.34 -46.69 14.50
C GLU A 417 -14.52 -45.44 14.83
N SER A 418 -13.18 -45.57 14.99
CA SER A 418 -12.31 -44.43 15.32
C SER A 418 -12.26 -43.37 14.21
N ILE A 419 -12.67 -43.71 12.97
CA ILE A 419 -12.74 -42.77 11.86
C ILE A 419 -13.64 -41.57 12.15
N TYR A 420 -14.76 -41.76 12.86
CA TYR A 420 -15.69 -40.66 13.12
C TYR A 420 -15.07 -39.51 13.94
N ALA A 421 -14.06 -39.83 14.77
CA ALA A 421 -13.29 -38.80 15.48
C ALA A 421 -12.49 -37.88 14.55
N ALA A 422 -12.19 -38.32 13.32
CA ALA A 422 -11.43 -37.54 12.34
C ALA A 422 -12.32 -36.74 11.36
N LEU A 423 -13.61 -37.10 11.24
CA LEU A 423 -14.49 -36.57 10.18
C LEU A 423 -15.21 -35.28 10.55
N SER A 424 -15.10 -34.76 11.77
CA SER A 424 -15.67 -33.46 12.12
C SER A 424 -14.81 -32.32 11.58
N VAL A 425 -15.43 -31.17 11.25
CA VAL A 425 -14.69 -29.97 10.81
C VAL A 425 -13.75 -29.46 11.91
N ASP A 426 -14.11 -29.66 13.19
CA ASP A 426 -13.24 -29.31 14.33
C ASP A 426 -11.98 -30.17 14.38
N ALA A 427 -12.11 -31.47 14.20
CA ALA A 427 -10.98 -32.38 14.15
C ALA A 427 -10.08 -32.11 12.95
N SER A 428 -10.68 -31.85 11.79
CA SER A 428 -9.98 -31.47 10.57
C SER A 428 -9.11 -30.23 10.79
N VAL A 429 -9.67 -29.15 11.32
CA VAL A 429 -8.93 -27.91 11.62
C VAL A 429 -7.86 -28.15 12.69
N ALA A 430 -8.18 -28.85 13.78
CA ALA A 430 -7.24 -29.13 14.87
C ALA A 430 -6.03 -29.97 14.43
N ALA A 431 -6.22 -30.85 13.46
CA ALA A 431 -5.15 -31.69 12.91
C ALA A 431 -4.08 -30.91 12.13
N ARG A 432 -4.37 -29.70 11.63
CA ARG A 432 -3.44 -28.84 10.85
C ARG A 432 -2.52 -28.04 11.76
N SER A 433 -1.75 -28.74 12.61
CA SER A 433 -0.89 -28.16 13.65
C SER A 433 0.55 -27.84 13.19
N SER A 434 0.89 -28.08 11.92
CA SER A 434 2.18 -27.71 11.35
C SER A 434 2.42 -26.21 11.43
N TYR A 435 3.67 -25.77 11.39
CA TYR A 435 4.02 -24.34 11.39
C TYR A 435 3.28 -23.62 10.25
N GLY A 436 2.56 -22.55 10.59
CA GLY A 436 1.73 -21.81 9.64
C GLY A 436 0.39 -22.47 9.29
N GLY A 437 0.04 -23.60 9.89
CA GLY A 437 -1.23 -24.27 9.69
C GLY A 437 -2.41 -23.55 10.32
N THR A 438 -3.64 -24.02 10.01
CA THR A 438 -4.89 -23.37 10.43
C THR A 438 -5.37 -23.78 11.84
N ALA A 439 -4.71 -24.73 12.50
CA ALA A 439 -5.10 -25.11 13.87
C ALA A 439 -5.14 -23.89 14.80
N PRO A 440 -6.14 -23.74 15.67
CA PRO A 440 -6.30 -22.57 16.54
C PRO A 440 -5.05 -22.20 17.32
N GLY A 441 -4.30 -23.18 17.81
CA GLY A 441 -3.03 -22.96 18.50
C GLY A 441 -1.97 -22.32 17.60
N GLN A 442 -1.90 -22.70 16.33
CA GLN A 442 -0.99 -22.10 15.35
C GLN A 442 -1.41 -20.68 14.98
N VAL A 443 -2.72 -20.43 14.86
CA VAL A 443 -3.26 -19.08 14.61
C VAL A 443 -2.93 -18.13 15.77
N ARG A 444 -3.12 -18.57 17.01
CA ARG A 444 -2.73 -17.76 18.19
C ARG A 444 -1.23 -17.44 18.22
N LEU A 445 -0.37 -18.39 17.82
CA LEU A 445 1.06 -18.16 17.69
C LEU A 445 1.39 -17.15 16.57
N GLN A 446 0.68 -17.20 15.44
CA GLN A 446 0.82 -16.21 14.35
C GLN A 446 0.41 -14.82 14.84
N VAL A 447 -0.76 -14.71 15.51
CA VAL A 447 -1.27 -13.47 16.10
C VAL A 447 -0.28 -12.89 17.11
N ALA A 448 0.24 -13.69 18.02
CA ALA A 448 1.21 -13.23 19.03
C ALA A 448 2.50 -12.67 18.38
N ARG A 449 3.04 -13.35 17.37
CA ARG A 449 4.20 -12.85 16.61
C ARG A 449 3.89 -11.53 15.89
N ALA A 450 2.72 -11.43 15.28
CA ALA A 450 2.30 -10.23 14.58
C ALA A 450 2.10 -9.04 15.54
N ARG A 451 1.46 -9.25 16.70
CA ARG A 451 1.32 -8.23 17.77
C ARG A 451 2.69 -7.70 18.19
N LYS A 452 3.63 -8.60 18.48
CA LYS A 452 5.01 -8.21 18.84
C LYS A 452 5.68 -7.39 17.72
N ALA A 453 5.56 -7.80 16.47
CA ALA A 453 6.15 -7.10 15.32
C ALA A 453 5.53 -5.71 15.09
N LEU A 454 4.26 -5.51 15.46
CA LEU A 454 3.54 -4.24 15.35
C LEU A 454 3.66 -3.36 16.61
N GLY A 455 4.38 -3.81 17.65
CA GLY A 455 4.49 -3.08 18.93
C GLY A 455 3.16 -2.97 19.69
N MET A 456 2.22 -3.87 19.45
CA MET A 456 0.96 -3.95 20.19
C MET A 456 1.22 -4.60 21.55
N GLU A 457 0.82 -3.95 22.62
CA GLU A 457 0.87 -4.52 23.97
C GLU A 457 0.03 -5.80 24.06
N GLU A 458 0.41 -6.69 25.00
CA GLU A 458 -0.30 -7.95 25.23
C GLU A 458 -1.72 -7.76 25.78
#